data_1115105bc8184988c31b43ab6208aab3
#
_entry.id   1115105bc8184988c31b43ab6208aab3
#
_cell.length_a   1.000
_cell.length_b   1.000
_cell.length_c   1.000
_cell.angle_alpha   90.00
_cell.angle_beta   90.00
_cell.angle_gamma   90.00
#
_symmetry.space_group_name_H-M   'P 1'
#
loop_
_entity.id
_entity.type
_entity.pdbx_description
1 polymer ?
#
loop_
_entity_poly.entity_id
_entity_poly.type
_entity_poly.pdbx_seq_one_letter_code
_entity_poly.pdbx_strand_id
1 'polypeptide(L)'
;MTKDAARRFDLGERVSTDASIAKYYTTEAVGRVADRAVQIHGGAGYMAEYKVERFYRDVRLLRIYEGTSQIQQTIIAKSLLRDAGLKV
;
A
#
# COMPACT_ATOMS: atom_id res chain seq x y z
N MET A 1 7.74 1.09 9.34
CA MET A 1 7.16 2.13 8.43
C MET A 1 5.94 2.82 9.02
N THR A 2 4.84 2.11 9.13
CA THR A 2 3.57 2.70 9.56
C THR A 2 3.64 3.27 10.98
N LYS A 3 4.17 2.51 11.92
CA LYS A 3 4.32 2.96 13.31
C LYS A 3 5.25 4.16 13.43
N ASP A 4 6.33 4.18 12.65
CA ASP A 4 7.27 5.31 12.65
C ASP A 4 6.60 6.58 12.10
N ALA A 5 5.88 6.48 11.01
CA ALA A 5 5.15 7.62 10.44
C ALA A 5 4.10 8.15 11.43
N ALA A 6 3.35 7.26 12.08
CA ALA A 6 2.36 7.64 13.07
C ALA A 6 3.00 8.34 14.28
N ARG A 7 4.11 7.82 14.77
CA ARG A 7 4.84 8.43 15.88
C ARG A 7 5.32 9.83 15.53
N ARG A 8 5.90 9.99 14.34
CA ARG A 8 6.39 11.29 13.87
C ARG A 8 5.25 12.28 13.64
N PHE A 9 4.12 11.81 13.16
CA PHE A 9 2.92 12.63 13.03
C PHE A 9 2.46 13.15 14.40
N ASP A 10 2.45 12.29 15.41
CA ASP A 10 2.07 12.67 16.77
C ASP A 10 3.05 13.71 17.36
N LEU A 11 4.29 13.73 16.90
CA LEU A 11 5.29 14.73 17.30
C LEU A 11 5.18 16.04 16.52
N GLY A 12 4.19 16.18 15.65
CA GLY A 12 3.98 17.36 14.84
C GLY A 12 4.84 17.47 13.59
N GLU A 13 5.55 16.40 13.22
CA GLU A 13 6.37 16.38 12.02
C GLU A 13 5.52 16.19 10.76
N ARG A 14 6.07 16.64 9.65
CA ARG A 14 5.47 16.47 8.33
C ARG A 14 5.75 15.06 7.82
N VAL A 15 4.70 14.25 7.65
CA VAL A 15 4.85 12.83 7.29
C VAL A 15 4.14 12.44 5.98
N SER A 16 3.77 13.40 5.14
CA SER A 16 3.03 13.08 3.90
C SER A 16 3.78 12.12 2.99
N THR A 17 5.10 12.30 2.82
CA THR A 17 5.93 11.38 2.03
C THR A 17 6.01 10.01 2.68
N ASP A 18 6.27 9.97 3.98
CA ASP A 18 6.37 8.71 4.74
C ASP A 18 5.05 7.95 4.72
N ALA A 19 3.93 8.65 4.83
CA ALA A 19 2.60 8.05 4.74
C ALA A 19 2.36 7.45 3.35
N SER A 20 2.75 8.16 2.29
CA SER A 20 2.62 7.66 0.91
C SER A 20 3.50 6.44 0.66
N ILE A 21 4.73 6.45 1.17
CA ILE A 21 5.63 5.29 1.06
C ILE A 21 5.03 4.09 1.81
N ALA A 22 4.56 4.30 3.03
CA ALA A 22 3.96 3.24 3.84
C ALA A 22 2.71 2.67 3.16
N LYS A 23 1.82 3.53 2.69
CA LYS A 23 0.61 3.11 1.98
C LYS A 23 0.94 2.32 0.73
N TYR A 24 1.84 2.81 -0.10
CA TYR A 24 2.25 2.12 -1.32
C TYR A 24 2.86 0.76 -1.01
N TYR A 25 3.86 0.71 -0.13
CA TYR A 25 4.56 -0.53 0.19
C TYR A 25 3.63 -1.58 0.81
N THR A 26 2.86 -1.21 1.82
CA THR A 26 2.03 -2.17 2.56
C THR A 26 0.89 -2.71 1.71
N THR A 27 0.25 -1.87 0.90
CA THR A 27 -0.87 -2.32 0.05
C THR A 27 -0.40 -3.22 -1.09
N GLU A 28 0.77 -2.94 -1.66
CA GLU A 28 1.37 -3.83 -2.66
C GLU A 28 1.82 -5.15 -2.02
N ALA A 29 2.42 -5.10 -0.83
CA ALA A 29 2.88 -6.29 -0.12
C ALA A 29 1.72 -7.21 0.25
N VAL A 30 0.62 -6.67 0.79
CA VAL A 30 -0.53 -7.49 1.16
C VAL A 30 -1.21 -8.09 -0.08
N GLY A 31 -1.17 -7.39 -1.21
CA GLY A 31 -1.64 -7.95 -2.49
C GLY A 31 -0.84 -9.17 -2.90
N ARG A 32 0.49 -9.11 -2.79
CA ARG A 32 1.36 -10.25 -3.09
C ARG A 32 1.11 -11.42 -2.12
N VAL A 33 0.93 -11.13 -0.84
CA VAL A 33 0.64 -12.16 0.16
C VAL A 33 -0.70 -12.85 -0.15
N ALA A 34 -1.73 -12.07 -0.45
CA ALA A 34 -3.04 -12.62 -0.79
C ALA A 34 -2.99 -13.48 -2.06
N ASP A 35 -2.24 -13.04 -3.08
CA ASP A 35 -2.06 -13.79 -4.31
C ASP A 35 -1.41 -15.13 -4.05
N ARG A 36 -0.36 -15.16 -3.24
CA ARG A 36 0.32 -16.41 -2.85
C ARG A 36 -0.58 -17.30 -2.01
N ALA A 37 -1.41 -16.73 -1.15
CA ALA A 37 -2.36 -17.50 -0.35
C ALA A 37 -3.36 -18.23 -1.24
N VAL A 38 -3.90 -17.56 -2.26
CA VAL A 38 -4.77 -18.20 -3.25
C VAL A 38 -4.04 -19.32 -3.97
N GLN A 39 -2.81 -19.08 -4.38
CA GLN A 39 -2.01 -20.08 -5.10
C GLN A 39 -1.73 -21.30 -4.24
N ILE A 40 -1.43 -21.12 -2.96
CA ILE A 40 -1.18 -22.23 -2.02
C ILE A 40 -2.42 -23.10 -1.85
N HIS A 41 -3.62 -22.50 -1.83
CA HIS A 41 -4.88 -23.22 -1.75
C HIS A 41 -5.21 -23.98 -3.05
N GLY A 42 -4.55 -23.63 -4.15
CA GLY A 42 -4.85 -24.22 -5.46
C GLY A 42 -6.28 -23.90 -5.89
N GLY A 43 -6.97 -24.86 -6.51
CA GLY A 43 -8.33 -24.67 -6.97
C GLY A 43 -9.31 -24.26 -5.86
N ALA A 44 -9.09 -24.77 -4.64
CA ALA A 44 -9.90 -24.38 -3.47
C ALA A 44 -9.80 -22.88 -3.18
N GLY A 45 -8.66 -22.26 -3.47
CA GLY A 45 -8.46 -20.82 -3.25
C GLY A 45 -9.35 -19.93 -4.12
N TYR A 46 -9.87 -20.48 -5.21
CA TYR A 46 -10.77 -19.78 -6.12
C TYR A 46 -12.25 -19.99 -5.78
N MET A 47 -12.54 -20.77 -4.77
CA MET A 47 -13.91 -21.12 -4.37
C MET A 47 -14.34 -20.31 -3.15
N ALA A 48 -15.52 -19.73 -3.22
CA ALA A 48 -16.07 -18.86 -2.17
C ALA A 48 -16.16 -19.54 -0.78
N GLU A 49 -16.23 -20.86 -0.75
CA GLU A 49 -16.36 -21.65 0.48
C GLU A 49 -15.15 -21.52 1.40
N TYR A 50 -13.97 -21.20 0.86
CA TYR A 50 -12.69 -21.21 1.59
C TYR A 50 -12.22 -19.82 2.01
N LYS A 51 -13.01 -18.79 1.78
CA LYS A 51 -12.77 -17.40 2.21
C LYS A 51 -11.50 -16.71 1.66
N VAL A 52 -10.47 -17.42 1.25
CA VAL A 52 -9.23 -16.80 0.78
C VAL A 52 -9.45 -15.97 -0.48
N GLU A 53 -10.37 -16.35 -1.36
CA GLU A 53 -10.73 -15.55 -2.53
C GLU A 53 -11.33 -14.21 -2.13
N ARG A 54 -12.11 -14.20 -1.04
CA ARG A 54 -12.69 -12.98 -0.49
C ARG A 54 -11.61 -12.05 0.05
N PHE A 55 -10.64 -12.56 0.79
CA PHE A 55 -9.51 -11.77 1.24
C PHE A 55 -8.73 -11.17 0.08
N TYR A 56 -8.50 -11.96 -0.97
CA TYR A 56 -7.84 -11.46 -2.18
C TYR A 56 -8.59 -10.27 -2.77
N ARG A 57 -9.91 -10.39 -2.92
CA ARG A 57 -10.76 -9.33 -3.47
C ARG A 57 -10.75 -8.10 -2.59
N ASP A 58 -10.88 -8.28 -1.29
CA ASP A 58 -10.93 -7.17 -0.34
C ASP A 58 -9.60 -6.39 -0.31
N VAL A 59 -8.47 -7.08 -0.24
CA VAL A 59 -7.17 -6.39 -0.18
C VAL A 59 -6.78 -5.76 -1.52
N ARG A 60 -7.31 -6.25 -2.62
CA ARG A 60 -7.05 -5.67 -3.95
C ARG A 60 -7.48 -4.21 -4.02
N LEU A 61 -8.57 -3.87 -3.36
CA LEU A 61 -9.09 -2.51 -3.30
C LEU A 61 -8.12 -1.54 -2.64
N LEU A 62 -7.30 -2.01 -1.70
CA LEU A 62 -6.36 -1.16 -0.97
C LEU A 62 -5.35 -0.46 -1.88
N ARG A 63 -5.08 -0.99 -3.06
CA ARG A 63 -4.19 -0.37 -4.06
C ARG A 63 -4.90 0.62 -4.97
N ILE A 64 -6.20 0.76 -4.83
CA ILE A 64 -7.04 1.57 -5.73
C ILE A 64 -7.60 2.80 -5.02
N TYR A 65 -8.19 2.62 -3.85
CA TYR A 65 -8.87 3.72 -3.16
C TYR A 65 -7.91 4.54 -2.29
N GLU A 66 -8.35 5.72 -1.86
CA GLU A 66 -7.54 6.66 -1.06
C GLU A 66 -6.19 6.96 -1.72
N GLY A 67 -6.23 7.14 -3.04
CA GLY A 67 -5.04 7.32 -3.87
C GLY A 67 -4.48 5.97 -4.36
N THR A 68 -4.54 5.76 -5.66
CA THR A 68 -3.98 4.55 -6.27
C THR A 68 -2.49 4.43 -6.02
N SER A 69 -1.92 3.23 -6.21
CA SER A 69 -0.47 3.03 -6.14
C SER A 69 0.28 3.99 -7.06
N GLN A 70 -0.25 4.26 -8.25
CA GLN A 70 0.37 5.20 -9.20
C GLN A 70 0.34 6.64 -8.67
N ILE A 71 -0.74 7.05 -8.03
CA ILE A 71 -0.82 8.38 -7.38
C ILE A 71 0.17 8.47 -6.22
N GLN A 72 0.31 7.42 -5.42
CA GLN A 72 1.29 7.38 -4.33
C GLN A 72 2.72 7.52 -4.88
N GLN A 73 3.04 6.83 -5.97
CA GLN A 73 4.33 6.96 -6.62
C GLN A 73 4.58 8.40 -7.09
N THR A 74 3.57 9.06 -7.63
CA THR A 74 3.66 10.45 -8.07
C THR A 74 3.93 11.39 -6.90
N ILE A 75 3.24 11.20 -5.79
CA ILE A 75 3.42 12.00 -4.57
C ILE A 75 4.85 11.84 -4.05
N ILE A 76 5.33 10.60 -3.97
CA ILE A 76 6.69 10.28 -3.51
C ILE A 76 7.73 10.94 -4.43
N ALA A 77 7.57 10.77 -5.73
CA ALA A 77 8.51 11.34 -6.72
C ALA A 77 8.59 12.87 -6.61
N LYS A 78 7.44 13.54 -6.51
CA LYS A 78 7.40 15.00 -6.35
C LYS A 78 8.09 15.45 -5.08
N SER A 79 7.87 14.75 -3.99
CA SER A 79 8.49 15.06 -2.72
C SER A 79 10.01 14.92 -2.78
N LEU A 80 10.50 13.84 -3.36
CA LEU A 80 11.95 13.60 -3.53
C LEU A 80 12.58 14.68 -4.43
N LEU A 81 11.90 15.07 -5.49
CA LEU A 81 12.41 16.12 -6.38
C LEU A 81 12.47 17.48 -5.69
N ARG A 82 11.48 17.82 -4.87
CA ARG A 82 11.51 19.05 -4.06
C ARG A 82 12.67 19.04 -3.08
N ASP A 83 12.90 17.92 -2.41
CA ASP A 83 14.01 17.77 -1.46
C ASP A 83 15.36 17.92 -2.15
N ALA A 84 15.44 17.57 -3.42
CA ALA A 84 16.64 17.78 -4.25
C ALA A 84 16.74 19.21 -4.82
N GLY A 85 15.81 20.10 -4.46
CA GLY A 85 15.82 21.49 -4.90
C GLY A 85 15.20 21.74 -6.27
N LEU A 86 14.49 20.75 -6.83
CA LEU A 86 13.86 20.89 -8.14
C LEU A 86 12.42 21.40 -8.00
N LYS A 87 11.98 22.21 -8.96
CA LYS A 87 10.60 22.65 -9.05
C LYS A 87 9.73 21.55 -9.67
N VAL A 88 8.63 21.23 -9.04
CA VAL A 88 7.69 20.23 -9.54
C VAL A 88 6.25 20.72 -9.40
#